data_4fedbefaa8a9349e6324ab0c52a0b988
#
_entry.id   4fedbefaa8a9349e6324ab0c52a0b988
#
_cell.length_a   1.000
_cell.length_b   1.000
_cell.length_c   1.000
_cell.angle_alpha   90.00
_cell.angle_beta   90.00
_cell.angle_gamma   90.00
#
_symmetry.space_group_name_H-M   'P 1'
#
loop_
_entity.id
_entity.type
_entity.pdbx_description
1 polymer ?
#
loop_
_entity_poly.entity_id
_entity_poly.type
_entity_poly.pdbx_seq_one_letter_code
_entity_poly.pdbx_strand_id
1 'polypeptide(L)'
;PSKAGKSFALIELCIAIAEGTPWLGRFSCAQGKVLYINLELDRASCLHRFKDVYTALDIAPANLANIDIWNLRGASVPMDKLAPKLIRRAQKKGYLAVILDPIYKVITGDENSADQMAKFCNQFDVVCRALDCAVIYCHHHSKGAQGGKRSMDRASGSGVFARDPDALVDLIELDVTDAVRKTETDQETVRLCTQYLNRNAMNWRDEVSQDDACVAYKLLDYCRDRLCREVFSELQGEIAKAEAAVNSRTAWRVEGTLREFPKFRPKYLWFDYPLHRLDDIGVLKDLEADGEALPWQKASRKAKQKSAEKGQDDKVKFENAVATCNMGQPPTVRVNELNIRLDMRLYKQKGIGLLCKSKSTKSC
;
A
#
# COMPACT_ATOMS: atom_id res chain seq x y z
N PRO A 1 11.35 4.19 2.45
CA PRO A 1 11.60 2.76 2.68
C PRO A 1 11.97 2.06 1.38
N SER A 2 12.85 1.06 1.43
CA SER A 2 13.36 0.36 0.25
C SER A 2 12.31 -0.52 -0.47
N LYS A 3 11.16 -0.74 0.13
CA LYS A 3 10.08 -1.61 -0.39
C LYS A 3 8.80 -0.84 -0.73
N ALA A 4 8.93 0.41 -1.15
CA ALA A 4 7.84 1.36 -1.32
C ALA A 4 7.06 1.26 -2.65
N GLY A 5 7.13 0.15 -3.37
CA GLY A 5 6.43 0.05 -4.67
C GLY A 5 6.94 0.98 -5.78
N LYS A 6 8.01 1.78 -5.55
CA LYS A 6 8.51 2.78 -6.52
C LYS A 6 8.79 2.21 -7.91
N SER A 7 9.46 1.06 -7.98
CA SER A 7 9.73 0.41 -9.26
C SER A 7 8.44 -0.02 -9.97
N PHE A 8 7.41 -0.46 -9.22
CA PHE A 8 6.11 -0.75 -9.79
C PHE A 8 5.43 0.51 -10.32
N ALA A 9 5.47 1.62 -9.56
CA ALA A 9 4.94 2.91 -10.05
C ALA A 9 5.65 3.39 -11.33
N LEU A 10 6.97 3.16 -11.46
CA LEU A 10 7.71 3.47 -12.69
C LEU A 10 7.38 2.51 -13.83
N ILE A 11 7.15 1.23 -13.57
CA ILE A 11 6.68 0.27 -14.57
C ILE A 11 5.26 0.63 -15.03
N GLU A 12 4.36 0.96 -14.10
CA GLU A 12 3.02 1.47 -14.42
C GLU A 12 3.09 2.73 -15.31
N LEU A 13 4.00 3.67 -15.00
CA LEU A 13 4.23 4.86 -15.82
C LEU A 13 4.76 4.51 -17.22
N CYS A 14 5.72 3.58 -17.29
CA CYS A 14 6.25 3.10 -18.55
C CYS A 14 5.15 2.52 -19.44
N ILE A 15 4.30 1.67 -18.88
CA ILE A 15 3.15 1.08 -19.58
C ILE A 15 2.14 2.16 -19.95
N ALA A 16 1.82 3.10 -19.06
CA ALA A 16 0.89 4.18 -19.32
C ALA A 16 1.34 5.06 -20.49
N ILE A 17 2.64 5.38 -20.59
CA ILE A 17 3.20 6.12 -21.74
C ILE A 17 3.13 5.28 -23.00
N ALA A 18 3.49 4.01 -22.96
CA ALA A 18 3.49 3.15 -24.13
C ALA A 18 2.10 2.93 -24.72
N GLU A 19 1.11 2.69 -23.86
CA GLU A 19 -0.27 2.37 -24.24
C GLU A 19 -1.19 3.61 -24.35
N GLY A 20 -0.75 4.79 -23.87
CA GLY A 20 -1.56 6.00 -23.84
C GLY A 20 -2.67 5.97 -22.80
N THR A 21 -2.48 5.21 -21.71
CA THR A 21 -3.44 5.08 -20.61
C THR A 21 -3.10 6.04 -19.46
N PRO A 22 -4.04 6.35 -18.56
CA PRO A 22 -3.72 7.16 -17.37
C PRO A 22 -2.78 6.43 -16.41
N TRP A 23 -1.70 7.09 -15.97
CA TRP A 23 -0.84 6.61 -14.92
C TRP A 23 -1.55 6.70 -13.56
N LEU A 24 -1.42 5.66 -12.73
CA LEU A 24 -2.09 5.53 -11.42
C LEU A 24 -3.61 5.74 -11.51
N GLY A 25 -4.22 5.42 -12.64
CA GLY A 25 -5.64 5.62 -12.93
C GLY A 25 -6.10 7.08 -13.00
N ARG A 26 -5.17 8.06 -12.92
CA ARG A 26 -5.54 9.48 -12.77
C ARG A 26 -4.78 10.45 -13.67
N PHE A 27 -3.49 10.24 -13.86
CA PHE A 27 -2.63 11.19 -14.56
C PHE A 27 -2.55 10.83 -16.04
N SER A 28 -3.12 11.65 -16.90
CA SER A 28 -3.05 11.44 -18.35
C SER A 28 -1.60 11.41 -18.83
N CYS A 29 -1.26 10.43 -19.66
CA CYS A 29 0.04 10.30 -20.29
C CYS A 29 -0.06 10.52 -21.79
N ALA A 30 0.91 11.24 -22.36
CA ALA A 30 1.09 11.25 -23.81
C ALA A 30 1.57 9.86 -24.26
N GLN A 31 1.00 9.34 -25.35
CA GLN A 31 1.41 8.05 -25.90
C GLN A 31 2.69 8.20 -26.71
N GLY A 32 3.67 7.33 -26.48
CA GLY A 32 4.91 7.31 -27.21
C GLY A 32 5.87 6.22 -26.79
N LYS A 33 7.06 6.23 -27.40
CA LYS A 33 8.12 5.28 -27.05
C LYS A 33 8.77 5.66 -25.72
N VAL A 34 9.09 4.66 -24.94
CA VAL A 34 9.73 4.81 -23.64
C VAL A 34 10.88 3.82 -23.50
N LEU A 35 11.99 4.30 -22.94
CA LEU A 35 13.12 3.47 -22.58
C LEU A 35 13.16 3.29 -21.05
N TYR A 36 13.08 2.04 -20.59
CA TYR A 36 13.24 1.69 -19.18
C TYR A 36 14.65 1.12 -18.93
N ILE A 37 15.44 1.80 -18.13
CA ILE A 37 16.80 1.40 -17.76
C ILE A 37 16.77 0.74 -16.39
N ASN A 38 16.79 -0.59 -16.38
CA ASN A 38 16.82 -1.41 -15.17
C ASN A 38 18.27 -1.56 -14.69
N LEU A 39 18.55 -1.06 -13.50
CA LEU A 39 19.87 -1.06 -12.89
C LEU A 39 20.01 -2.03 -11.70
N GLU A 40 18.89 -2.57 -11.21
CA GLU A 40 18.85 -3.35 -9.97
C GLU A 40 18.43 -4.79 -10.16
N LEU A 41 17.44 -5.05 -10.99
CA LEU A 41 16.87 -6.38 -11.16
C LEU A 41 17.60 -7.17 -12.25
N ASP A 42 17.61 -8.50 -12.11
CA ASP A 42 17.97 -9.36 -13.25
C ASP A 42 16.89 -9.23 -14.36
N ARG A 43 17.27 -9.65 -15.56
CA ARG A 43 16.39 -9.49 -16.73
C ARG A 43 15.06 -10.23 -16.57
N ALA A 44 15.09 -11.45 -16.04
CA ALA A 44 13.88 -12.27 -15.91
C ALA A 44 12.92 -11.65 -14.91
N SER A 45 13.41 -11.24 -13.74
CA SER A 45 12.61 -10.55 -12.72
C SER A 45 12.04 -9.22 -13.22
N CYS A 46 12.81 -8.45 -13.99
CA CYS A 46 12.31 -7.20 -14.57
C CYS A 46 11.14 -7.46 -15.54
N LEU A 47 11.30 -8.39 -16.47
CA LEU A 47 10.25 -8.75 -17.44
C LEU A 47 9.03 -9.37 -16.76
N HIS A 48 9.23 -10.15 -15.69
CA HIS A 48 8.13 -10.71 -14.91
C HIS A 48 7.28 -9.61 -14.27
N ARG A 49 7.91 -8.58 -13.68
CA ARG A 49 7.17 -7.43 -13.14
C ARG A 49 6.34 -6.69 -14.19
N PHE A 50 6.89 -6.48 -15.39
CA PHE A 50 6.13 -5.89 -16.49
C PHE A 50 4.90 -6.74 -16.85
N LYS A 51 5.08 -8.07 -16.94
CA LYS A 51 3.98 -9.00 -17.18
C LYS A 51 2.91 -8.94 -16.09
N ASP A 52 3.33 -8.96 -14.81
CA ASP A 52 2.41 -8.90 -13.68
C ASP A 52 1.59 -7.62 -13.70
N VAL A 53 2.24 -6.47 -13.97
CA VAL A 53 1.56 -5.17 -14.04
C VAL A 53 0.58 -5.13 -15.22
N TYR A 54 0.95 -5.60 -16.42
CA TYR A 54 0.01 -5.68 -17.55
C TYR A 54 -1.19 -6.57 -17.24
N THR A 55 -0.94 -7.73 -16.62
CA THR A 55 -2.01 -8.66 -16.22
C THR A 55 -2.95 -8.04 -15.20
N ALA A 56 -2.40 -7.34 -14.22
CA ALA A 56 -3.19 -6.73 -13.15
C ALA A 56 -3.94 -5.44 -13.59
N LEU A 57 -3.44 -4.75 -14.62
CA LEU A 57 -4.14 -3.63 -15.27
C LEU A 57 -5.30 -4.11 -16.17
N ASP A 58 -5.37 -5.41 -16.46
CA ASP A 58 -6.36 -6.03 -17.35
C ASP A 58 -6.42 -5.35 -18.74
N ILE A 59 -5.25 -4.98 -19.28
CA ILE A 59 -5.13 -4.38 -20.60
C ILE A 59 -4.36 -5.29 -21.56
N ALA A 60 -4.84 -5.40 -22.78
CA ALA A 60 -4.10 -6.07 -23.83
C ALA A 60 -2.88 -5.23 -24.21
N PRO A 61 -1.66 -5.83 -24.26
CA PRO A 61 -0.46 -5.09 -24.63
C PRO A 61 -0.43 -4.81 -26.14
N ALA A 62 -1.10 -3.72 -26.53
CA ALA A 62 -1.24 -3.34 -27.95
C ALA A 62 0.03 -2.65 -28.50
N ASN A 63 0.79 -1.98 -27.65
CA ASN A 63 1.90 -1.13 -28.04
C ASN A 63 3.25 -1.54 -27.41
N LEU A 64 3.51 -2.85 -27.25
CA LEU A 64 4.78 -3.35 -26.71
C LEU A 64 6.01 -2.84 -27.47
N ALA A 65 5.89 -2.55 -28.76
CA ALA A 65 6.94 -1.97 -29.56
C ALA A 65 7.35 -0.54 -29.12
N ASN A 66 6.54 0.10 -28.27
CA ASN A 66 6.87 1.37 -27.65
C ASN A 66 7.73 1.24 -26.39
N ILE A 67 7.96 0.02 -25.87
CA ILE A 67 8.78 -0.22 -24.68
C ILE A 67 10.10 -0.85 -25.06
N ASP A 68 11.19 -0.13 -24.83
CA ASP A 68 12.54 -0.69 -24.86
C ASP A 68 13.06 -0.83 -23.42
N ILE A 69 13.67 -1.98 -23.08
CA ILE A 69 14.23 -2.25 -21.74
C ILE A 69 15.73 -2.50 -21.86
N TRP A 70 16.53 -1.69 -21.15
CA TRP A 70 17.95 -1.94 -20.97
C TRP A 70 18.22 -2.54 -19.61
N ASN A 71 18.68 -3.79 -19.55
CA ASN A 71 19.07 -4.46 -18.32
C ASN A 71 20.56 -4.24 -18.08
N LEU A 72 20.90 -3.37 -17.13
CA LEU A 72 22.26 -2.97 -16.81
C LEU A 72 22.71 -3.41 -15.40
N ARG A 73 21.97 -4.31 -14.74
CA ARG A 73 22.41 -4.90 -13.47
C ARG A 73 23.77 -5.58 -13.65
N GLY A 74 24.74 -5.21 -12.78
CA GLY A 74 26.12 -5.73 -12.86
C GLY A 74 26.99 -5.12 -13.98
N ALA A 75 26.38 -4.32 -14.85
CA ALA A 75 27.08 -3.60 -15.94
C ALA A 75 26.79 -2.08 -15.90
N SER A 76 26.26 -1.58 -14.75
CA SER A 76 26.03 -0.16 -14.55
C SER A 76 27.36 0.61 -14.59
N VAL A 77 27.34 1.75 -15.26
CA VAL A 77 28.46 2.67 -15.32
C VAL A 77 28.02 4.03 -14.79
N PRO A 78 28.95 4.85 -14.31
CA PRO A 78 28.66 6.23 -13.91
C PRO A 78 27.87 7.01 -14.97
N MET A 79 27.02 7.96 -14.54
CA MET A 79 26.15 8.70 -15.45
C MET A 79 26.92 9.49 -16.52
N ASP A 80 28.08 10.03 -16.19
CA ASP A 80 28.98 10.71 -17.12
C ASP A 80 29.43 9.81 -18.30
N LYS A 81 29.57 8.50 -18.04
CA LYS A 81 29.88 7.48 -19.04
C LYS A 81 28.65 6.85 -19.68
N LEU A 82 27.52 6.86 -18.96
CA LEU A 82 26.26 6.32 -19.46
C LEU A 82 25.59 7.28 -20.45
N ALA A 83 25.54 8.57 -20.14
CA ALA A 83 24.85 9.59 -20.95
C ALA A 83 25.34 9.62 -22.42
N PRO A 84 26.64 9.64 -22.75
CA PRO A 84 27.09 9.60 -24.14
C PRO A 84 26.70 8.31 -24.88
N LYS A 85 26.72 7.17 -24.18
CA LYS A 85 26.31 5.88 -24.75
C LYS A 85 24.81 5.83 -25.00
N LEU A 86 24.03 6.37 -24.05
CA LEU A 86 22.58 6.48 -24.14
C LEU A 86 22.19 7.34 -25.35
N ILE A 87 22.73 8.56 -25.44
CA ILE A 87 22.46 9.49 -26.53
C ILE A 87 22.75 8.82 -27.87
N ARG A 88 23.96 8.27 -28.05
CA ARG A 88 24.35 7.63 -29.31
C ARG A 88 23.43 6.50 -29.74
N ARG A 89 22.92 5.69 -28.79
CA ARG A 89 22.05 4.55 -29.11
C ARG A 89 20.59 4.92 -29.24
N ALA A 90 20.15 5.98 -28.54
CA ALA A 90 18.75 6.39 -28.46
C ALA A 90 18.37 7.47 -29.48
N GLN A 91 19.35 8.21 -30.04
CA GLN A 91 19.13 9.40 -30.86
C GLN A 91 18.16 9.23 -32.06
N LYS A 92 18.07 8.00 -32.60
CA LYS A 92 17.18 7.70 -33.72
C LYS A 92 15.89 6.98 -33.32
N LYS A 93 15.66 6.79 -32.05
CA LYS A 93 14.55 5.98 -31.53
C LYS A 93 13.27 6.77 -31.29
N GLY A 94 13.38 8.09 -31.07
CA GLY A 94 12.24 8.97 -30.77
C GLY A 94 11.54 8.62 -29.47
N TYR A 95 12.32 8.42 -28.40
CA TYR A 95 11.73 8.20 -27.07
C TYR A 95 11.07 9.47 -26.57
N LEU A 96 9.87 9.35 -26.02
CA LEU A 96 9.19 10.40 -25.28
C LEU A 96 9.74 10.54 -23.85
N ALA A 97 10.13 9.42 -23.28
CA ALA A 97 10.72 9.37 -21.95
C ALA A 97 11.81 8.31 -21.81
N VAL A 98 12.79 8.61 -20.96
CA VAL A 98 13.82 7.67 -20.47
C VAL A 98 13.67 7.53 -18.97
N ILE A 99 13.45 6.32 -18.48
CA ILE A 99 13.24 6.01 -17.07
C ILE A 99 14.47 5.29 -16.52
N LEU A 100 15.06 5.79 -15.42
CA LEU A 100 16.18 5.16 -14.71
C LEU A 100 15.73 4.62 -13.35
N ASP A 101 15.88 3.31 -13.15
CA ASP A 101 15.45 2.65 -11.92
C ASP A 101 16.55 1.73 -11.34
N PRO A 102 17.12 2.09 -10.17
CA PRO A 102 17.13 3.39 -9.48
C PRO A 102 18.40 4.21 -9.78
N ILE A 103 18.31 5.53 -9.60
CA ILE A 103 19.38 6.49 -9.90
C ILE A 103 20.67 6.24 -9.11
N TYR A 104 20.61 5.78 -7.84
CA TYR A 104 21.80 5.64 -6.98
C TYR A 104 22.86 4.69 -7.56
N LYS A 105 22.49 3.83 -8.50
CA LYS A 105 23.43 2.91 -9.16
C LYS A 105 24.37 3.59 -10.15
N VAL A 106 24.04 4.80 -10.58
CA VAL A 106 24.81 5.57 -11.56
C VAL A 106 25.39 6.86 -10.99
N ILE A 107 25.09 7.17 -9.72
CA ILE A 107 25.69 8.29 -8.99
C ILE A 107 27.17 8.02 -8.75
N THR A 108 27.97 9.05 -8.93
CA THR A 108 29.41 9.08 -8.59
C THR A 108 29.70 10.25 -7.69
N GLY A 109 30.61 10.02 -6.75
CA GLY A 109 30.99 11.04 -5.78
C GLY A 109 30.12 11.05 -4.52
N ASP A 110 30.28 12.13 -3.75
CA ASP A 110 29.53 12.33 -2.50
C ASP A 110 28.15 12.91 -2.76
N GLU A 111 27.10 12.17 -2.44
CA GLU A 111 25.70 12.61 -2.56
C GLU A 111 25.41 13.87 -1.73
N ASN A 112 26.21 14.18 -0.71
CA ASN A 112 26.04 15.37 0.11
C ASN A 112 26.74 16.61 -0.47
N SER A 113 27.62 16.44 -1.45
CA SER A 113 28.31 17.53 -2.13
C SER A 113 27.41 18.17 -3.18
N ALA A 114 27.01 19.43 -2.95
CA ALA A 114 26.14 20.16 -3.88
C ALA A 114 26.78 20.31 -5.27
N ASP A 115 28.08 20.60 -5.35
CA ASP A 115 28.78 20.80 -6.61
C ASP A 115 28.88 19.49 -7.43
N GLN A 116 29.12 18.35 -6.76
CA GLN A 116 29.19 17.07 -7.44
C GLN A 116 27.81 16.66 -7.94
N MET A 117 26.76 16.89 -7.13
CA MET A 117 25.40 16.55 -7.52
C MET A 117 24.86 17.49 -8.60
N ALA A 118 25.24 18.78 -8.61
CA ALA A 118 24.89 19.67 -9.73
C ALA A 118 25.49 19.19 -11.05
N LYS A 119 26.77 18.77 -11.06
CA LYS A 119 27.43 18.20 -12.24
C LYS A 119 26.75 16.87 -12.67
N PHE A 120 26.32 16.08 -11.71
CA PHE A 120 25.58 14.84 -11.97
C PHE A 120 24.22 15.12 -12.61
N CYS A 121 23.42 16.05 -12.05
CA CYS A 121 22.11 16.42 -12.58
C CYS A 121 22.22 17.04 -13.98
N ASN A 122 23.22 17.85 -14.25
CA ASN A 122 23.50 18.37 -15.60
C ASN A 122 23.61 17.29 -16.69
N GLN A 123 23.97 16.04 -16.32
CA GLN A 123 23.98 14.94 -17.30
C GLN A 123 22.59 14.59 -17.80
N PHE A 124 21.56 14.79 -16.97
CA PHE A 124 20.18 14.58 -17.38
C PHE A 124 19.74 15.66 -18.37
N ASP A 125 20.09 16.93 -18.14
CA ASP A 125 19.82 18.02 -19.08
C ASP A 125 20.46 17.77 -20.45
N VAL A 126 21.70 17.25 -20.46
CA VAL A 126 22.39 16.87 -21.70
C VAL A 126 21.61 15.77 -22.42
N VAL A 127 21.10 14.76 -21.69
CA VAL A 127 20.30 13.68 -22.30
C VAL A 127 18.95 14.23 -22.78
N CYS A 128 18.22 15.00 -21.97
CA CYS A 128 16.94 15.60 -22.33
C CYS A 128 17.07 16.41 -23.64
N ARG A 129 18.06 17.29 -23.71
CA ARG A 129 18.30 18.14 -24.88
C ARG A 129 18.70 17.36 -26.12
N ALA A 130 19.58 16.34 -25.96
CA ALA A 130 20.08 15.58 -27.09
C ALA A 130 19.05 14.61 -27.69
N LEU A 131 18.12 14.13 -26.87
CA LEU A 131 17.10 13.16 -27.28
C LEU A 131 15.71 13.77 -27.44
N ASP A 132 15.52 15.03 -27.07
CA ASP A 132 14.22 15.72 -27.00
C ASP A 132 13.18 14.90 -26.24
N CYS A 133 13.55 14.44 -25.03
CA CYS A 133 12.73 13.56 -24.21
C CYS A 133 12.77 13.93 -22.72
N ALA A 134 11.78 13.48 -21.96
CA ALA A 134 11.82 13.57 -20.50
C ALA A 134 12.76 12.50 -19.93
N VAL A 135 13.56 12.87 -18.92
CA VAL A 135 14.32 11.91 -18.10
C VAL A 135 13.66 11.79 -16.73
N ILE A 136 13.26 10.57 -16.39
CA ILE A 136 12.53 10.26 -15.17
C ILE A 136 13.38 9.29 -14.35
N TYR A 137 13.54 9.55 -13.05
CA TYR A 137 14.30 8.66 -12.20
C TYR A 137 13.69 8.52 -10.82
N CYS A 138 13.92 7.37 -10.16
CA CYS A 138 13.57 7.22 -8.76
C CYS A 138 14.77 7.40 -7.85
N HIS A 139 14.53 8.13 -6.77
CA HIS A 139 15.50 8.36 -5.70
C HIS A 139 14.88 7.98 -4.35
N HIS A 140 15.73 7.67 -3.37
CA HIS A 140 15.28 7.35 -2.03
C HIS A 140 15.07 8.64 -1.21
N HIS A 141 14.08 8.61 -0.33
CA HIS A 141 13.95 9.64 0.70
C HIS A 141 15.11 9.52 1.71
N SER A 142 15.48 10.65 2.31
CA SER A 142 16.40 10.69 3.43
C SER A 142 15.90 9.85 4.60
N LYS A 143 16.79 9.38 5.47
CA LYS A 143 16.42 8.61 6.66
C LYS A 143 15.51 9.41 7.60
N GLY A 144 14.64 8.71 8.32
CA GLY A 144 13.70 9.26 9.31
C GLY A 144 12.31 9.51 8.75
N ALA A 145 11.45 10.04 9.61
CA ALA A 145 10.05 10.30 9.33
C ALA A 145 9.86 11.30 8.17
N GLN A 146 9.02 10.98 7.22
CA GLN A 146 8.84 11.75 5.99
C GLN A 146 7.61 12.64 5.98
N GLY A 147 6.58 12.31 6.79
CA GLY A 147 5.31 13.01 6.79
C GLY A 147 5.44 14.50 7.14
N GLY A 148 6.22 14.83 8.17
CA GLY A 148 6.44 16.21 8.62
C GLY A 148 7.46 17.02 7.80
N LYS A 149 8.13 16.41 6.80
CA LYS A 149 9.11 17.11 5.95
C LYS A 149 8.43 17.76 4.76
N ARG A 150 8.99 18.92 4.32
CA ARG A 150 8.62 19.48 3.02
C ARG A 150 9.18 18.60 1.90
N SER A 151 8.55 18.61 0.73
CA SER A 151 9.00 17.84 -0.44
C SER A 151 10.48 18.07 -0.74
N MET A 152 10.93 19.31 -0.66
CA MET A 152 12.34 19.69 -0.88
C MET A 152 13.32 19.12 0.16
N ASP A 153 12.85 18.71 1.33
CA ASP A 153 13.68 18.17 2.42
C ASP A 153 13.61 16.64 2.50
N ARG A 154 12.81 16.01 1.65
CA ARG A 154 12.63 14.55 1.63
C ARG A 154 13.72 13.82 0.88
N ALA A 155 14.27 14.40 -0.19
CA ALA A 155 15.31 13.77 -0.98
C ALA A 155 16.55 13.45 -0.13
N SER A 156 17.15 12.28 -0.35
CA SER A 156 18.43 11.92 0.27
C SER A 156 19.57 12.71 -0.37
N GLY A 157 20.62 13.00 0.39
CA GLY A 157 21.79 13.72 -0.10
C GLY A 157 21.62 15.24 -0.15
N SER A 158 22.29 15.89 -1.09
CA SER A 158 22.26 17.36 -1.20
C SER A 158 20.90 17.87 -1.70
N GLY A 159 20.51 19.08 -1.29
CA GLY A 159 19.29 19.73 -1.73
C GLY A 159 19.17 19.98 -3.24
N VAL A 160 20.20 19.63 -4.03
CA VAL A 160 20.20 19.73 -5.50
C VAL A 160 19.11 18.82 -6.07
N PHE A 161 19.00 17.57 -5.60
CA PHE A 161 17.96 16.63 -6.06
C PHE A 161 16.52 17.11 -5.86
N ALA A 162 16.33 18.08 -4.99
CA ALA A 162 15.02 18.67 -4.75
C ALA A 162 14.78 19.97 -5.53
N ARG A 163 15.84 20.65 -5.97
CA ARG A 163 15.74 21.97 -6.63
C ARG A 163 15.95 21.90 -8.13
N ASP A 164 16.72 20.93 -8.58
CA ASP A 164 17.09 20.78 -10.00
C ASP A 164 15.94 20.24 -10.87
N PRO A 165 15.22 19.18 -10.50
CA PRO A 165 14.15 18.65 -11.33
C PRO A 165 13.00 19.62 -11.56
N ASP A 166 12.39 19.56 -12.75
CA ASP A 166 11.19 20.34 -13.09
C ASP A 166 9.95 19.82 -12.37
N ALA A 167 9.95 18.54 -12.03
CA ALA A 167 8.86 17.89 -11.30
C ALA A 167 9.40 16.89 -10.26
N LEU A 168 8.89 17.01 -9.04
CA LEU A 168 9.09 16.05 -7.97
C LEU A 168 7.75 15.38 -7.66
N VAL A 169 7.73 14.07 -7.63
CA VAL A 169 6.58 13.27 -7.19
C VAL A 169 7.01 12.43 -6.00
N ASP A 170 6.45 12.73 -4.84
CA ASP A 170 6.71 12.02 -3.59
C ASP A 170 5.67 10.94 -3.35
N LEU A 171 6.11 9.72 -3.10
CA LEU A 171 5.29 8.65 -2.55
C LEU A 171 5.60 8.54 -1.05
N ILE A 172 4.64 8.91 -0.22
CA ILE A 172 4.77 8.98 1.23
C ILE A 172 3.92 7.86 1.82
N GLU A 173 4.55 6.97 2.58
CA GLU A 173 3.85 5.87 3.25
C GLU A 173 2.96 6.39 4.37
N LEU A 174 1.75 5.84 4.46
CA LEU A 174 0.77 6.16 5.49
C LEU A 174 0.69 5.01 6.51
N ASP A 175 0.49 5.37 7.76
CA ASP A 175 0.30 4.41 8.85
C ASP A 175 -1.14 3.87 8.82
N VAL A 176 -1.33 2.68 8.25
CA VAL A 176 -2.65 2.05 8.16
C VAL A 176 -3.06 1.50 9.53
N THR A 177 -4.16 2.02 10.06
CA THR A 177 -4.73 1.58 11.35
C THR A 177 -5.59 0.33 11.18
N ASP A 178 -5.76 -0.45 12.28
CA ASP A 178 -6.64 -1.62 12.28
C ASP A 178 -8.10 -1.27 11.94
N ALA A 179 -8.56 -0.08 12.31
CA ALA A 179 -9.89 0.40 11.97
C ALA A 179 -10.05 0.56 10.43
N VAL A 180 -9.04 1.09 9.74
CA VAL A 180 -9.05 1.22 8.28
C VAL A 180 -8.97 -0.15 7.61
N ARG A 181 -8.10 -1.05 8.10
CA ARG A 181 -8.05 -2.44 7.59
C ARG A 181 -9.39 -3.14 7.73
N LYS A 182 -10.03 -2.97 8.90
CA LYS A 182 -11.36 -3.54 9.12
C LYS A 182 -12.40 -2.98 8.15
N THR A 183 -12.41 -1.67 7.92
CA THR A 183 -13.33 -1.06 6.95
C THR A 183 -13.13 -1.62 5.54
N GLU A 184 -11.89 -1.76 5.08
CA GLU A 184 -11.56 -2.36 3.79
C GLU A 184 -11.99 -3.84 3.71
N THR A 185 -11.74 -4.62 4.77
CA THR A 185 -12.17 -6.02 4.85
C THR A 185 -13.69 -6.13 4.82
N ASP A 186 -14.41 -5.28 5.57
CA ASP A 186 -15.87 -5.26 5.58
C ASP A 186 -16.42 -4.93 4.18
N GLN A 187 -15.82 -4.00 3.45
CA GLN A 187 -16.21 -3.64 2.07
C GLN A 187 -15.96 -4.79 1.08
N GLU A 188 -14.81 -5.43 1.14
CA GLU A 188 -14.51 -6.59 0.31
C GLU A 188 -15.47 -7.76 0.62
N THR A 189 -15.83 -7.95 1.88
CA THR A 189 -16.82 -8.95 2.30
C THR A 189 -18.17 -8.64 1.68
N VAL A 190 -18.66 -7.40 1.76
CA VAL A 190 -19.92 -6.97 1.14
C VAL A 190 -19.89 -7.20 -0.38
N ARG A 191 -18.77 -6.83 -1.03
CA ARG A 191 -18.58 -7.03 -2.48
C ARG A 191 -18.69 -8.51 -2.87
N LEU A 192 -17.98 -9.38 -2.16
CA LEU A 192 -17.98 -10.83 -2.39
C LEU A 192 -19.37 -11.43 -2.13
N CYS A 193 -19.98 -11.14 -0.98
CA CYS A 193 -21.33 -11.59 -0.67
C CYS A 193 -22.33 -11.18 -1.76
N THR A 194 -22.30 -9.91 -2.19
CA THR A 194 -23.13 -9.40 -3.27
C THR A 194 -22.92 -10.17 -4.58
N GLN A 195 -21.66 -10.46 -4.93
CA GLN A 195 -21.32 -11.18 -6.14
C GLN A 195 -21.85 -12.62 -6.10
N TYR A 196 -21.71 -13.31 -4.97
CA TYR A 196 -22.21 -14.68 -4.80
C TYR A 196 -23.74 -14.74 -4.78
N LEU A 197 -24.38 -13.79 -4.10
CA LEU A 197 -25.85 -13.69 -4.10
C LEU A 197 -26.42 -13.41 -5.49
N ASN A 198 -25.81 -12.52 -6.26
CA ASN A 198 -26.25 -12.23 -7.62
C ASN A 198 -26.16 -13.46 -8.55
N ARG A 199 -25.26 -14.41 -8.26
CA ARG A 199 -25.11 -15.65 -9.05
C ARG A 199 -26.01 -16.78 -8.60
N ASN A 200 -26.33 -16.86 -7.30
CA ASN A 200 -26.90 -18.06 -6.70
C ASN A 200 -28.26 -17.83 -6.04
N ALA A 201 -28.70 -16.59 -5.84
CA ALA A 201 -29.96 -16.27 -5.18
C ALA A 201 -30.70 -15.18 -5.96
N MET A 202 -31.69 -15.59 -6.77
CA MET A 202 -32.57 -14.62 -7.46
C MET A 202 -33.35 -13.83 -6.44
N ASN A 203 -33.57 -12.54 -6.72
CA ASN A 203 -34.38 -11.61 -5.93
C ASN A 203 -33.94 -11.36 -4.46
N TRP A 204 -32.71 -11.71 -4.11
CA TRP A 204 -32.18 -11.46 -2.76
C TRP A 204 -32.32 -10.00 -2.31
N ARG A 205 -32.28 -9.06 -3.27
CA ARG A 205 -32.44 -7.62 -3.00
C ARG A 205 -33.82 -7.21 -2.55
N ASP A 206 -34.81 -8.01 -2.80
CA ASP A 206 -36.21 -7.79 -2.32
C ASP A 206 -36.34 -8.26 -0.88
N GLU A 207 -35.47 -9.14 -0.41
CA GLU A 207 -35.49 -9.74 0.93
C GLU A 207 -34.61 -8.99 1.92
N VAL A 208 -33.58 -8.24 1.45
CA VAL A 208 -32.59 -7.54 2.27
C VAL A 208 -32.73 -6.03 2.09
N SER A 209 -32.85 -5.29 3.19
CA SER A 209 -32.89 -3.82 3.12
C SER A 209 -31.59 -3.26 2.54
N GLN A 210 -31.63 -2.08 1.90
CA GLN A 210 -30.45 -1.43 1.36
C GLN A 210 -29.38 -1.17 2.44
N ASP A 211 -29.83 -0.79 3.64
CA ASP A 211 -28.93 -0.55 4.78
C ASP A 211 -28.23 -1.85 5.23
N ASP A 212 -28.97 -2.97 5.31
CA ASP A 212 -28.41 -4.25 5.72
C ASP A 212 -27.50 -4.85 4.66
N ALA A 213 -27.78 -4.60 3.38
CA ALA A 213 -26.94 -5.02 2.25
C ALA A 213 -25.55 -4.35 2.23
N CYS A 214 -25.38 -3.23 2.95
CA CYS A 214 -24.10 -2.54 3.10
C CYS A 214 -23.34 -2.95 4.36
N VAL A 215 -23.90 -3.81 5.21
CA VAL A 215 -23.30 -4.22 6.49
C VAL A 215 -22.73 -5.64 6.36
N ALA A 216 -21.40 -5.77 6.41
CA ALA A 216 -20.69 -7.01 6.14
C ALA A 216 -21.22 -8.23 6.91
N TYR A 217 -21.34 -8.12 8.24
CA TYR A 217 -21.77 -9.26 9.07
C TYR A 217 -23.23 -9.67 8.78
N LYS A 218 -24.13 -8.70 8.52
CA LYS A 218 -25.54 -8.99 8.22
C LYS A 218 -25.68 -9.70 6.87
N LEU A 219 -24.95 -9.18 5.87
CA LEU A 219 -25.00 -9.76 4.53
C LEU A 219 -24.35 -11.16 4.50
N LEU A 220 -23.29 -11.37 5.31
CA LEU A 220 -22.66 -12.68 5.45
C LEU A 220 -23.58 -13.68 6.16
N ASP A 221 -24.32 -13.26 7.21
CA ASP A 221 -25.33 -14.08 7.88
C ASP A 221 -26.45 -14.47 6.91
N TYR A 222 -26.93 -13.52 6.10
CA TYR A 222 -27.89 -13.81 5.05
C TYR A 222 -27.35 -14.80 4.00
N CYS A 223 -26.11 -14.66 3.58
CA CYS A 223 -25.45 -15.63 2.68
C CYS A 223 -25.42 -17.03 3.28
N ARG A 224 -25.11 -17.15 4.58
CA ARG A 224 -25.06 -18.44 5.28
C ARG A 224 -26.42 -19.14 5.25
N ASP A 225 -27.50 -18.38 5.43
CA ASP A 225 -28.83 -18.94 5.50
C ASP A 225 -29.45 -19.21 4.11
N ARG A 226 -28.99 -18.52 3.06
CA ARG A 226 -29.56 -18.56 1.70
C ARG A 226 -28.80 -19.41 0.70
N LEU A 227 -27.46 -19.50 0.84
CA LEU A 227 -26.62 -20.26 -0.07
C LEU A 227 -26.51 -21.73 0.39
N CYS A 228 -26.34 -22.64 -0.57
CA CYS A 228 -26.01 -24.03 -0.21
C CYS A 228 -24.64 -24.09 0.46
N ARG A 229 -24.39 -25.15 1.21
CA ARG A 229 -23.21 -25.33 2.06
C ARG A 229 -21.90 -25.22 1.26
N GLU A 230 -21.87 -25.78 0.08
CA GLU A 230 -20.69 -25.80 -0.80
C GLU A 230 -20.35 -24.38 -1.27
N VAL A 231 -21.33 -23.64 -1.77
CA VAL A 231 -21.18 -22.25 -2.26
C VAL A 231 -20.81 -21.31 -1.11
N PHE A 232 -21.40 -21.51 0.07
CA PHE A 232 -21.05 -20.71 1.24
C PHE A 232 -19.63 -20.97 1.72
N SER A 233 -19.17 -22.23 1.68
CA SER A 233 -17.79 -22.60 2.01
C SER A 233 -16.80 -21.98 1.02
N GLU A 234 -17.12 -21.93 -0.26
CA GLU A 234 -16.32 -21.25 -1.28
C GLU A 234 -16.24 -19.74 -1.00
N LEU A 235 -17.37 -19.10 -0.72
CA LEU A 235 -17.44 -17.69 -0.33
C LEU A 235 -16.55 -17.38 0.89
N GLN A 236 -16.60 -18.24 1.92
CA GLN A 236 -15.74 -18.07 3.10
C GLN A 236 -14.25 -18.15 2.74
N GLY A 237 -13.89 -19.05 1.84
CA GLY A 237 -12.52 -19.16 1.32
C GLY A 237 -12.06 -17.91 0.57
N GLU A 238 -12.93 -17.32 -0.23
CA GLU A 238 -12.64 -16.07 -0.95
C GLU A 238 -12.56 -14.86 0.00
N ILE A 239 -13.42 -14.79 1.03
CA ILE A 239 -13.34 -13.75 2.08
C ILE A 239 -12.01 -13.84 2.82
N ALA A 240 -11.57 -15.03 3.22
CA ALA A 240 -10.29 -15.23 3.90
C ALA A 240 -9.10 -14.80 3.02
N LYS A 241 -9.13 -15.07 1.71
CA LYS A 241 -8.13 -14.59 0.76
C LYS A 241 -8.14 -13.06 0.65
N ALA A 242 -9.33 -12.45 0.56
CA ALA A 242 -9.49 -11.00 0.49
C ALA A 242 -8.97 -10.32 1.76
N GLU A 243 -9.26 -10.86 2.94
CA GLU A 243 -8.73 -10.37 4.22
C GLU A 243 -7.20 -10.44 4.25
N ALA A 244 -6.60 -11.55 3.83
CA ALA A 244 -5.15 -11.68 3.73
C ALA A 244 -4.55 -10.65 2.76
N ALA A 245 -5.20 -10.42 1.62
CA ALA A 245 -4.80 -9.41 0.65
C ALA A 245 -4.87 -7.99 1.25
N VAL A 246 -5.97 -7.62 1.89
CA VAL A 246 -6.13 -6.32 2.57
C VAL A 246 -5.05 -6.11 3.63
N ASN A 247 -4.72 -7.15 4.41
CA ASN A 247 -3.68 -7.08 5.43
C ASN A 247 -2.27 -6.90 4.85
N SER A 248 -2.04 -7.31 3.61
CA SER A 248 -0.76 -7.12 2.91
C SER A 248 -0.63 -5.77 2.19
N ARG A 249 -1.72 -5.05 1.98
CA ARG A 249 -1.73 -3.73 1.32
C ARG A 249 -0.96 -2.69 2.12
N THR A 250 -0.25 -1.82 1.42
CA THR A 250 0.34 -0.60 1.99
C THR A 250 -0.35 0.63 1.41
N ALA A 251 -0.41 1.69 2.20
CA ALA A 251 -1.09 2.93 1.81
C ALA A 251 -0.08 4.05 1.56
N TRP A 252 -0.35 4.86 0.54
CA TRP A 252 0.56 5.88 0.06
C TRP A 252 -0.18 7.19 -0.23
N ARG A 253 0.47 8.31 0.12
CA ARG A 253 0.06 9.64 -0.31
C ARG A 253 1.01 10.12 -1.40
N VAL A 254 0.46 10.51 -2.54
CA VAL A 254 1.19 11.09 -3.66
C VAL A 254 1.08 12.60 -3.59
N GLU A 255 2.21 13.27 -3.46
CA GLU A 255 2.35 14.72 -3.51
C GLU A 255 3.25 15.12 -4.67
N GLY A 256 2.98 16.27 -5.29
CA GLY A 256 3.81 16.78 -6.37
C GLY A 256 4.25 18.21 -6.12
N THR A 257 5.49 18.49 -6.47
CA THR A 257 6.03 19.84 -6.57
C THR A 257 6.49 20.03 -8.00
N LEU A 258 5.86 20.97 -8.71
CA LEU A 258 6.06 21.21 -10.13
C LEU A 258 6.62 22.63 -10.28
N ARG A 259 7.61 22.83 -11.18
CA ARG A 259 8.21 24.13 -11.44
C ARG A 259 7.26 25.04 -12.21
N GLU A 260 6.67 24.52 -13.28
CA GLU A 260 5.87 25.29 -14.23
C GLU A 260 4.35 25.23 -13.98
N PHE A 261 3.91 24.35 -13.09
CA PHE A 261 2.49 24.10 -12.86
C PHE A 261 2.08 24.25 -11.39
N PRO A 262 0.81 24.62 -11.12
CA PRO A 262 0.30 24.62 -9.75
C PRO A 262 0.37 23.23 -9.12
N LYS A 263 0.57 23.20 -7.80
CA LYS A 263 0.49 21.96 -7.04
C LYS A 263 -0.87 21.30 -7.22
N PHE A 264 -0.88 20.02 -7.51
CA PHE A 264 -2.11 19.23 -7.45
C PHE A 264 -2.45 18.82 -6.01
N ARG A 265 -3.71 18.59 -5.74
CA ARG A 265 -4.15 18.09 -4.44
C ARG A 265 -3.57 16.70 -4.21
N PRO A 266 -3.07 16.37 -2.99
CA PRO A 266 -2.58 15.05 -2.68
C PRO A 266 -3.54 13.95 -3.12
N LYS A 267 -3.01 12.85 -3.62
CA LYS A 267 -3.76 11.65 -3.99
C LYS A 267 -3.39 10.53 -3.04
N TYR A 268 -4.36 9.73 -2.72
CA TYR A 268 -4.21 8.60 -1.81
C TYR A 268 -4.34 7.31 -2.58
N LEU A 269 -3.42 6.37 -2.34
CA LEU A 269 -3.30 5.12 -3.08
C LEU A 269 -3.14 3.95 -2.12
N TRP A 270 -3.77 2.85 -2.43
CA TRP A 270 -3.39 1.54 -1.95
C TRP A 270 -2.36 0.94 -2.90
N PHE A 271 -1.26 0.39 -2.39
CA PHE A 271 -0.43 -0.52 -3.15
C PHE A 271 -0.89 -1.95 -2.86
N ASP A 272 -1.63 -2.49 -3.80
CA ASP A 272 -2.13 -3.85 -3.84
C ASP A 272 -1.34 -4.58 -4.93
N TYR A 273 -0.33 -5.34 -4.51
CA TYR A 273 0.65 -5.91 -5.43
C TYR A 273 -0.01 -6.54 -6.67
N PRO A 274 0.40 -6.18 -7.88
CA PRO A 274 1.54 -5.32 -8.24
C PRO A 274 1.16 -3.87 -8.63
N LEU A 275 -0.03 -3.39 -8.28
CA LEU A 275 -0.57 -2.09 -8.72
C LEU A 275 -0.81 -1.11 -7.59
N HIS A 276 -0.71 0.17 -7.96
CA HIS A 276 -1.23 1.27 -7.18
C HIS A 276 -2.67 1.58 -7.59
N ARG A 277 -3.60 1.50 -6.64
CA ARG A 277 -5.02 1.78 -6.85
C ARG A 277 -5.42 3.04 -6.09
N LEU A 278 -6.21 3.91 -6.75
CA LEU A 278 -6.77 5.10 -6.07
C LEU A 278 -7.68 4.69 -4.92
N ASP A 279 -7.59 5.46 -3.83
CA ASP A 279 -8.59 5.42 -2.76
C ASP A 279 -9.81 6.24 -3.18
N ASP A 280 -10.73 5.61 -3.92
CA ASP A 280 -11.93 6.27 -4.44
C ASP A 280 -12.94 6.58 -3.34
N ILE A 281 -12.89 5.84 -2.23
CA ILE A 281 -13.82 5.97 -1.11
C ILE A 281 -13.33 7.02 -0.12
N GLY A 282 -12.03 7.25 -0.07
CA GLY A 282 -11.40 8.28 0.76
C GLY A 282 -11.10 7.84 2.18
N VAL A 283 -10.96 6.54 2.45
CA VAL A 283 -10.61 5.99 3.77
C VAL A 283 -9.18 6.34 4.21
N LEU A 284 -8.30 6.67 3.26
CA LEU A 284 -6.91 7.04 3.54
C LEU A 284 -6.71 8.53 3.82
N LYS A 285 -7.71 9.37 3.60
CA LYS A 285 -7.58 10.84 3.72
C LYS A 285 -7.21 11.31 5.11
N ASP A 286 -7.71 10.61 6.12
CA ASP A 286 -7.51 10.95 7.53
C ASP A 286 -6.31 10.23 8.15
N LEU A 287 -5.58 9.44 7.35
CA LEU A 287 -4.36 8.79 7.79
C LEU A 287 -3.18 9.76 7.76
N GLU A 288 -2.36 9.67 8.79
CA GLU A 288 -1.13 10.44 8.91
C GLU A 288 0.05 9.61 8.39
N ALA A 289 1.01 10.30 7.78
CA ALA A 289 2.30 9.70 7.46
C ALA A 289 3.21 9.69 8.71
N ASP A 290 4.19 8.77 8.73
CA ASP A 290 5.16 8.72 9.83
C ASP A 290 5.84 10.08 10.01
N GLY A 291 5.77 10.60 11.23
CA GLY A 291 6.33 11.90 11.62
C GLY A 291 5.38 13.10 11.56
N GLU A 292 4.16 12.95 11.07
CA GLU A 292 3.13 14.01 11.13
C GLU A 292 2.50 14.11 12.53
N ALA A 293 2.32 12.97 13.20
CA ALA A 293 1.75 12.97 14.54
C ALA A 293 2.68 13.63 15.57
N LEU A 294 2.13 14.52 16.37
CA LEU A 294 2.85 15.12 17.48
C LEU A 294 3.28 14.04 18.51
N PRO A 295 4.42 14.24 19.21
CA PRO A 295 4.96 13.23 20.13
C PRO A 295 3.94 12.71 21.16
N TRP A 296 3.07 13.59 21.68
CA TRP A 296 2.02 13.23 22.64
C TRP A 296 0.87 12.42 22.00
N GLN A 297 0.56 12.65 20.74
CA GLN A 297 -0.41 11.85 19.99
C GLN A 297 0.12 10.44 19.72
N LYS A 298 1.41 10.32 19.37
CA LYS A 298 2.09 9.02 19.25
C LYS A 298 2.08 8.25 20.57
N ALA A 299 2.35 8.92 21.68
CA ALA A 299 2.31 8.30 23.01
C ALA A 299 0.90 7.82 23.37
N SER A 300 -0.13 8.64 23.10
CA SER A 300 -1.54 8.29 23.33
C SER A 300 -1.99 7.11 22.44
N ARG A 301 -1.60 7.08 21.17
CA ARG A 301 -1.89 5.96 20.25
C ARG A 301 -1.21 4.67 20.69
N LYS A 302 0.09 4.71 21.01
CA LYS A 302 0.82 3.57 21.56
C LYS A 302 0.21 3.04 22.85
N ALA A 303 -0.24 3.92 23.72
CA ALA A 303 -0.91 3.55 24.96
C ALA A 303 -2.27 2.87 24.70
N LYS A 304 -3.06 3.42 23.75
CA LYS A 304 -4.34 2.81 23.33
C LYS A 304 -4.13 1.45 22.63
N GLN A 305 -3.15 1.34 21.76
CA GLN A 305 -2.84 0.09 21.05
C GLN A 305 -2.37 -0.99 22.04
N LYS A 306 -1.46 -0.65 22.94
CA LYS A 306 -0.98 -1.54 24.00
C LYS A 306 -2.10 -1.95 24.97
N SER A 307 -3.05 -1.05 25.23
CA SER A 307 -4.24 -1.35 26.05
C SER A 307 -5.24 -2.27 25.31
N ALA A 308 -5.38 -2.10 23.99
CA ALA A 308 -6.23 -2.96 23.16
C ALA A 308 -5.63 -4.38 23.01
N GLU A 309 -4.33 -4.47 22.70
CA GLU A 309 -3.59 -5.75 22.63
C GLU A 309 -3.66 -6.50 23.97
N LYS A 310 -3.40 -5.79 25.07
CA LYS A 310 -3.54 -6.36 26.41
C LYS A 310 -4.97 -6.80 26.69
N GLY A 311 -5.95 -6.05 26.17
CA GLY A 311 -7.37 -6.40 26.28
C GLY A 311 -7.73 -7.68 25.56
N GLN A 312 -7.14 -7.90 24.40
CA GLN A 312 -7.34 -9.10 23.59
C GLN A 312 -6.67 -10.32 24.20
N ASP A 313 -5.42 -10.17 24.64
CA ASP A 313 -4.66 -11.19 25.37
C ASP A 313 -5.39 -11.64 26.64
N ASP A 314 -5.91 -10.69 27.40
CA ASP A 314 -6.66 -10.92 28.61
C ASP A 314 -7.99 -11.65 28.33
N LYS A 315 -8.65 -11.31 27.21
CA LYS A 315 -9.87 -12.00 26.77
C LYS A 315 -9.60 -13.44 26.39
N VAL A 316 -8.56 -13.70 25.62
CA VAL A 316 -8.14 -15.06 25.21
C VAL A 316 -7.74 -15.89 26.45
N LYS A 317 -6.98 -15.32 27.40
CA LYS A 317 -6.64 -15.98 28.67
C LYS A 317 -7.88 -16.33 29.48
N PHE A 318 -8.86 -15.42 29.52
CA PHE A 318 -10.12 -15.66 30.22
C PHE A 318 -10.93 -16.77 29.54
N GLU A 319 -11.10 -16.72 28.22
CA GLU A 319 -11.82 -17.74 27.46
C GLU A 319 -11.18 -19.13 27.62
N ASN A 320 -9.85 -19.21 27.56
CA ASN A 320 -9.12 -20.45 27.79
C ASN A 320 -9.27 -20.96 29.22
N ALA A 321 -9.27 -20.07 30.23
CA ALA A 321 -9.47 -20.46 31.61
C ALA A 321 -10.89 -20.97 31.84
N VAL A 322 -11.91 -20.33 31.28
CA VAL A 322 -13.31 -20.78 31.33
C VAL A 322 -13.46 -22.14 30.63
N ALA A 323 -12.89 -22.30 29.43
CA ALA A 323 -12.93 -23.57 28.69
C ALA A 323 -12.30 -24.72 29.50
N THR A 324 -11.17 -24.45 30.16
CA THR A 324 -10.47 -25.44 30.97
C THR A 324 -11.27 -25.80 32.26
N CYS A 325 -11.93 -24.83 32.88
CA CYS A 325 -12.75 -25.06 34.08
C CYS A 325 -14.07 -25.76 33.74
N ASN A 326 -14.59 -25.60 32.51
CA ASN A 326 -15.85 -26.21 32.07
C ASN A 326 -15.68 -27.58 31.39
N MET A 327 -14.51 -28.15 31.34
CA MET A 327 -14.27 -29.49 30.79
C MET A 327 -15.16 -30.54 31.46
N GLY A 328 -16.23 -30.99 30.77
CA GLY A 328 -17.18 -32.00 31.23
C GLY A 328 -18.23 -31.50 32.21
N GLN A 329 -18.43 -30.20 32.41
CA GLN A 329 -19.37 -29.57 33.34
C GLN A 329 -20.32 -28.60 32.62
N PRO A 330 -21.50 -28.26 33.19
CA PRO A 330 -22.34 -27.21 32.66
C PRO A 330 -21.59 -25.85 32.64
N PRO A 331 -22.02 -24.87 31.80
CA PRO A 331 -21.27 -23.62 31.50
C PRO A 331 -21.21 -22.62 32.66
N THR A 332 -21.23 -23.05 33.86
CA THR A 332 -21.10 -22.26 35.10
C THR A 332 -19.81 -22.59 35.79
N VAL A 333 -18.88 -21.64 35.86
CA VAL A 333 -17.61 -21.78 36.57
C VAL A 333 -17.65 -21.02 37.88
N ARG A 334 -17.24 -21.65 38.99
CA ARG A 334 -17.14 -20.96 40.25
C ARG A 334 -16.06 -19.90 40.23
N VAL A 335 -16.35 -18.72 40.76
CA VAL A 335 -15.41 -17.59 40.80
C VAL A 335 -14.06 -17.95 41.42
N ASN A 336 -14.07 -18.84 42.43
CA ASN A 336 -12.84 -19.28 43.10
C ASN A 336 -11.93 -20.15 42.23
N GLU A 337 -12.50 -20.96 41.35
CA GLU A 337 -11.74 -21.78 40.39
C GLU A 337 -11.09 -20.94 39.31
N LEU A 338 -11.79 -19.89 38.87
CA LEU A 338 -11.24 -18.90 37.92
C LEU A 338 -10.09 -18.10 38.51
N ASN A 339 -10.20 -17.72 39.79
CA ASN A 339 -9.17 -16.95 40.48
C ASN A 339 -7.85 -17.71 40.67
N ILE A 340 -7.87 -19.04 40.69
CA ILE A 340 -6.67 -19.89 40.74
C ILE A 340 -5.91 -19.86 39.39
N ARG A 341 -6.60 -19.56 38.27
CA ARG A 341 -6.05 -19.64 36.91
C ARG A 341 -5.90 -18.30 36.21
N LEU A 342 -6.48 -17.23 36.78
CA LEU A 342 -6.43 -15.88 36.28
C LEU A 342 -5.81 -14.94 37.29
N ASP A 343 -5.01 -13.98 36.83
CA ASP A 343 -4.56 -12.88 37.67
C ASP A 343 -5.78 -12.09 38.16
N MET A 344 -5.91 -11.97 39.48
CA MET A 344 -7.02 -11.29 40.16
C MET A 344 -7.25 -9.84 39.64
N ARG A 345 -6.23 -9.19 39.09
CA ARG A 345 -6.34 -7.84 38.52
C ARG A 345 -7.18 -7.81 37.26
N LEU A 346 -7.13 -8.85 36.43
CA LEU A 346 -7.91 -9.01 35.23
C LEU A 346 -9.41 -9.04 35.51
N TYR A 347 -9.79 -9.69 36.56
CA TYR A 347 -11.16 -9.84 36.96
C TYR A 347 -11.79 -8.55 37.49
N LYS A 348 -11.02 -7.73 38.22
CA LYS A 348 -11.50 -6.45 38.78
C LYS A 348 -11.62 -5.33 37.79
N GLN A 349 -10.80 -5.30 36.74
CA GLN A 349 -10.73 -4.17 35.81
C GLN A 349 -11.76 -4.18 34.68
N LYS A 350 -12.39 -5.30 34.37
CA LYS A 350 -13.13 -5.41 33.09
C LYS A 350 -14.62 -5.64 33.22
N GLY A 351 -15.19 -5.62 34.40
CA GLY A 351 -16.63 -5.70 34.55
C GLY A 351 -17.27 -6.79 33.66
N ILE A 352 -16.66 -7.97 33.58
CA ILE A 352 -17.18 -9.07 32.78
C ILE A 352 -18.49 -9.48 33.43
N GLY A 353 -19.59 -8.91 32.92
CA GLY A 353 -20.92 -8.95 33.53
C GLY A 353 -21.47 -10.34 33.83
N LEU A 354 -20.99 -11.36 33.14
CA LEU A 354 -21.35 -12.76 33.40
C LEU A 354 -20.83 -13.28 34.71
N LEU A 355 -19.66 -12.83 35.19
CA LEU A 355 -19.08 -13.27 36.46
C LEU A 355 -19.50 -12.40 37.65
N CYS A 356 -19.89 -11.15 37.40
CA CYS A 356 -20.47 -10.31 38.44
C CYS A 356 -21.84 -10.82 38.94
N LYS A 357 -22.62 -11.45 38.06
CA LYS A 357 -23.92 -12.06 38.49
C LYS A 357 -23.74 -13.26 39.45
N SER A 358 -22.61 -13.92 39.41
CA SER A 358 -22.34 -15.03 40.34
C SER A 358 -21.95 -14.56 41.77
N LYS A 359 -21.68 -13.27 41.98
CA LYS A 359 -21.43 -12.70 43.33
C LYS A 359 -22.68 -12.56 44.16
N SER A 360 -23.84 -12.45 43.53
CA SER A 360 -25.13 -12.32 44.24
C SER A 360 -25.62 -13.61 44.88
N THR A 361 -25.03 -14.74 44.56
CA THR A 361 -25.37 -16.05 45.12
C THR A 361 -24.49 -16.43 46.34
N LYS A 362 -23.66 -15.52 46.82
CA LYS A 362 -22.82 -15.73 48.05
C LYS A 362 -23.46 -15.23 49.34
N SER A 363 -24.70 -14.83 49.29
CA SER A 363 -25.48 -14.53 50.49
C SER A 363 -26.50 -15.63 50.68
N CYS A 364 -26.05 -16.82 50.97
CA CYS A 364 -26.76 -17.86 51.73
C CYS A 364 -25.75 -18.88 52.21
#